data_676850c8676e419c49a89015298d45c4
#
_entry.id   676850c8676e419c49a89015298d45c4
#
_cell.length_a   1.000
_cell.length_b   1.000
_cell.length_c   1.000
_cell.angle_alpha   90.00
_cell.angle_beta   90.00
_cell.angle_gamma   90.00
#
_symmetry.space_group_name_H-M   'P 1'
#
loop_
_entity.id
_entity.type
_entity.pdbx_description
1 polymer ?
#
loop_
_entity_poly.entity_id
_entity_poly.type
_entity_poly.pdbx_seq_one_letter_code
_entity_poly.pdbx_strand_id
1 'polypeptide(L)'
;MDDTLLSTEGLQKAYKGRRVVDDVALHVAPGEIVGLLGPNGAGKTTTFRMCMGMVKPDAGVIRFAHKEVTRLPIYKRARLGLGYLSQEPSVFRRLSVRNNLLAILEMRERDKSKRSTKADELLEEFGLTHIAESMGEVLSGGERRRLEIARTLATEPRLILLDEPFSGVDPIAVEEIQAILATLREKGIAILLTDHNVRETLHITDRAYILAAGKVLATGTATELVQDEQ
;
A
#
# COMPACT_ATOMS: atom_id res chain seq x y z
N MET A 1 -8.84 24.37 0.57
CA MET A 1 -8.20 23.69 -0.57
C MET A 1 -8.35 22.22 -0.31
N ASP A 2 -8.76 21.46 -1.30
CA ASP A 2 -8.97 20.01 -1.15
C ASP A 2 -7.58 19.35 -0.97
N ASP A 3 -7.30 18.92 0.25
CA ASP A 3 -5.98 18.36 0.62
C ASP A 3 -5.90 16.87 0.26
N THR A 4 -6.39 16.55 -0.93
CA THR A 4 -6.46 15.18 -1.45
C THR A 4 -5.15 14.78 -2.14
N LEU A 5 -4.50 13.73 -1.66
CA LEU A 5 -3.27 13.18 -2.26
C LEU A 5 -3.56 12.23 -3.42
N LEU A 6 -4.50 11.31 -3.24
CA LEU A 6 -5.01 10.40 -4.28
C LEU A 6 -6.52 10.59 -4.40
N SER A 7 -7.02 10.72 -5.63
CA SER A 7 -8.46 10.64 -5.91
C SER A 7 -8.76 9.80 -7.14
N THR A 8 -9.92 9.17 -7.11
CA THR A 8 -10.50 8.51 -8.28
C THR A 8 -11.93 9.00 -8.47
N GLU A 9 -12.34 9.15 -9.72
CA GLU A 9 -13.67 9.61 -10.09
C GLU A 9 -14.19 8.73 -11.23
N GLY A 10 -15.36 8.12 -11.02
CA GLY A 10 -16.06 7.38 -12.06
C GLY A 10 -15.29 6.19 -12.62
N LEU A 11 -14.43 5.50 -11.80
CA LEU A 11 -13.63 4.40 -12.31
C LEU A 11 -14.51 3.23 -12.75
N GLN A 12 -14.24 2.75 -13.97
CA GLN A 12 -14.90 1.58 -14.52
C GLN A 12 -13.88 0.61 -15.11
N LYS A 13 -14.17 -0.70 -14.94
CA LYS A 13 -13.40 -1.77 -15.54
C LYS A 13 -14.28 -2.98 -15.81
N ALA A 14 -14.20 -3.49 -17.05
CA ALA A 14 -14.85 -4.73 -17.44
C ALA A 14 -13.83 -5.74 -17.97
N TYR A 15 -14.07 -7.02 -17.73
CA TYR A 15 -13.35 -8.15 -18.31
C TYR A 15 -14.34 -9.09 -18.99
N LYS A 16 -14.14 -9.36 -20.29
CA LYS A 16 -14.99 -10.24 -21.09
C LYS A 16 -16.50 -9.91 -20.94
N GLY A 17 -16.83 -8.59 -20.97
CA GLY A 17 -18.20 -8.10 -20.85
C GLY A 17 -18.74 -8.00 -19.42
N ARG A 18 -18.08 -8.59 -18.40
CA ARG A 18 -18.48 -8.48 -17.00
C ARG A 18 -17.81 -7.24 -16.37
N ARG A 19 -18.62 -6.30 -15.91
CA ARG A 19 -18.15 -5.12 -15.16
C ARG A 19 -17.73 -5.55 -13.76
N VAL A 20 -16.47 -5.30 -13.40
CA VAL A 20 -15.88 -5.65 -12.10
C VAL A 20 -15.61 -4.43 -11.24
N VAL A 21 -15.54 -3.25 -11.87
CA VAL A 21 -15.52 -1.94 -11.20
C VAL A 21 -16.50 -1.05 -11.95
N ASP A 22 -17.42 -0.41 -11.23
CA ASP A 22 -18.52 0.36 -11.78
C ASP A 22 -18.76 1.63 -10.98
N ASP A 23 -18.26 2.74 -11.50
CA ASP A 23 -18.40 4.08 -10.93
C ASP A 23 -17.74 4.23 -9.53
N VAL A 24 -16.54 3.66 -9.36
CA VAL A 24 -15.82 3.78 -8.08
C VAL A 24 -15.14 5.15 -7.97
N ALA A 25 -15.52 5.88 -6.93
CA ALA A 25 -14.88 7.10 -6.48
C ALA A 25 -14.33 6.92 -5.06
N LEU A 26 -13.05 7.26 -4.86
CA LEU A 26 -12.42 7.28 -3.55
C LEU A 26 -11.36 8.40 -3.49
N HIS A 27 -11.00 8.79 -2.29
CA HIS A 27 -9.91 9.73 -2.06
C HIS A 27 -9.09 9.34 -0.83
N VAL A 28 -7.85 9.78 -0.77
CA VAL A 28 -6.93 9.62 0.36
C VAL A 28 -6.23 10.95 0.59
N ALA A 29 -6.25 11.46 1.81
CA ALA A 29 -5.53 12.66 2.22
C ALA A 29 -4.06 12.34 2.62
N PRO A 30 -3.14 13.32 2.67
CA PRO A 30 -1.82 13.13 3.23
C PRO A 30 -1.88 12.65 4.69
N GLY A 31 -1.06 11.66 5.04
CA GLY A 31 -1.04 11.11 6.40
C GLY A 31 -2.32 10.39 6.84
N GLU A 32 -3.17 9.99 5.91
CA GLU A 32 -4.40 9.26 6.19
C GLU A 32 -4.24 7.77 5.89
N ILE A 33 -4.79 6.90 6.75
CA ILE A 33 -4.91 5.47 6.48
C ILE A 33 -6.34 5.16 6.05
N VAL A 34 -6.52 4.75 4.81
CA VAL A 34 -7.82 4.42 4.22
C VAL A 34 -7.90 2.93 3.91
N GLY A 35 -8.98 2.29 4.36
CA GLY A 35 -9.31 0.90 4.04
C GLY A 35 -10.17 0.78 2.77
N LEU A 36 -9.92 -0.22 1.95
CA LEU A 36 -10.77 -0.62 0.85
C LEU A 36 -11.24 -2.05 1.08
N LEU A 37 -12.41 -2.21 1.66
CA LEU A 37 -12.95 -3.45 2.18
C LEU A 37 -14.07 -4.00 1.29
N GLY A 38 -14.45 -5.23 1.52
CA GLY A 38 -15.55 -5.89 0.82
C GLY A 38 -15.25 -7.37 0.52
N PRO A 39 -16.24 -8.14 0.08
CA PRO A 39 -16.09 -9.56 -0.21
C PRO A 39 -15.16 -9.85 -1.40
N ASN A 40 -14.82 -11.13 -1.57
CA ASN A 40 -14.06 -11.57 -2.74
C ASN A 40 -14.83 -11.27 -4.02
N GLY A 41 -14.13 -10.73 -5.03
CA GLY A 41 -14.77 -10.33 -6.29
C GLY A 41 -15.48 -8.97 -6.26
N ALA A 42 -15.44 -8.21 -5.15
CA ALA A 42 -16.04 -6.88 -5.04
C ALA A 42 -15.36 -5.80 -5.92
N GLY A 43 -14.19 -6.07 -6.49
CA GLY A 43 -13.46 -5.11 -7.32
C GLY A 43 -12.26 -4.45 -6.64
N LYS A 44 -11.96 -4.75 -5.37
CA LYS A 44 -10.87 -4.16 -4.57
C LYS A 44 -9.52 -4.20 -5.30
N THR A 45 -9.01 -5.40 -5.58
CA THR A 45 -7.70 -5.60 -6.24
C THR A 45 -7.66 -4.94 -7.63
N THR A 46 -8.78 -4.93 -8.36
CA THR A 46 -8.84 -4.25 -9.67
C THR A 46 -8.74 -2.75 -9.50
N THR A 47 -9.45 -2.15 -8.56
CA THR A 47 -9.37 -0.73 -8.22
C THR A 47 -7.95 -0.36 -7.80
N PHE A 48 -7.34 -1.15 -6.93
CA PHE A 48 -5.95 -1.01 -6.52
C PHE A 48 -4.98 -1.00 -7.70
N ARG A 49 -5.09 -2.02 -8.56
CA ARG A 49 -4.22 -2.15 -9.76
C ARG A 49 -4.42 -1.00 -10.75
N MET A 50 -5.63 -0.42 -10.81
CA MET A 50 -5.87 0.81 -11.59
C MET A 50 -5.18 2.01 -10.95
N CYS A 51 -5.25 2.18 -9.63
CA CYS A 51 -4.53 3.25 -8.91
C CYS A 51 -3.01 3.12 -9.09
N MET A 52 -2.47 1.90 -9.14
CA MET A 52 -1.05 1.66 -9.41
C MET A 52 -0.63 1.89 -10.87
N GLY A 53 -1.57 1.84 -11.82
CA GLY A 53 -1.25 1.89 -13.25
C GLY A 53 -0.84 0.54 -13.83
N MET A 54 -1.14 -0.55 -13.15
CA MET A 54 -0.98 -1.93 -13.65
C MET A 54 -2.13 -2.32 -14.57
N VAL A 55 -3.32 -1.79 -14.30
CA VAL A 55 -4.53 -1.99 -15.11
C VAL A 55 -5.01 -0.63 -15.57
N LYS A 56 -5.30 -0.50 -16.87
CA LYS A 56 -5.90 0.71 -17.43
C LYS A 56 -7.40 0.68 -17.19
N PRO A 57 -8.00 1.72 -16.57
CA PRO A 57 -9.45 1.83 -16.47
C PRO A 57 -10.07 1.98 -17.87
N ASP A 58 -11.31 1.52 -18.04
CA ASP A 58 -12.09 1.69 -19.27
C ASP A 58 -12.75 3.07 -19.28
N ALA A 59 -13.09 3.63 -18.11
CA ALA A 59 -13.57 4.98 -17.90
C ALA A 59 -13.14 5.52 -16.54
N GLY A 60 -13.30 6.82 -16.31
CA GLY A 60 -12.95 7.50 -15.07
C GLY A 60 -11.56 8.11 -15.09
N VAL A 61 -11.25 8.83 -13.99
CA VAL A 61 -10.01 9.59 -13.83
C VAL A 61 -9.34 9.24 -12.51
N ILE A 62 -8.01 9.17 -12.52
CA ILE A 62 -7.18 8.99 -11.34
C ILE A 62 -6.25 10.18 -11.24
N ARG A 63 -6.26 10.88 -10.09
CA ARG A 63 -5.33 11.97 -9.77
C ARG A 63 -4.45 11.60 -8.60
N PHE A 64 -3.17 11.93 -8.68
CA PHE A 64 -2.21 11.78 -7.60
C PHE A 64 -1.36 13.05 -7.50
N ALA A 65 -1.27 13.62 -6.29
CA ALA A 65 -0.54 14.87 -6.05
C ALA A 65 -0.97 15.99 -7.03
N HIS A 66 -2.28 16.18 -7.19
CA HIS A 66 -2.94 17.15 -8.08
C HIS A 66 -2.66 16.95 -9.59
N LYS A 67 -2.03 15.81 -9.98
CA LYS A 67 -1.76 15.48 -11.39
C LYS A 67 -2.65 14.33 -11.84
N GLU A 68 -3.21 14.42 -13.03
CA GLU A 68 -3.86 13.28 -13.63
C GLU A 68 -2.84 12.21 -14.00
N VAL A 69 -3.02 11.02 -13.45
CA VAL A 69 -2.13 9.87 -13.64
C VAL A 69 -2.81 8.70 -14.36
N THR A 70 -4.04 8.84 -14.80
CA THR A 70 -4.90 7.79 -15.38
C THR A 70 -4.17 6.96 -16.43
N ARG A 71 -3.40 7.60 -17.29
CA ARG A 71 -2.67 6.96 -18.40
C ARG A 71 -1.18 6.75 -18.13
N LEU A 72 -0.69 7.16 -16.94
CA LEU A 72 0.71 7.00 -16.60
C LEU A 72 1.01 5.56 -16.20
N PRO A 73 2.07 4.95 -16.74
CA PRO A 73 2.53 3.62 -16.32
C PRO A 73 3.08 3.66 -14.90
N ILE A 74 3.12 2.47 -14.25
CA ILE A 74 3.53 2.29 -12.84
C ILE A 74 4.83 3.00 -12.48
N TYR A 75 5.89 2.90 -13.29
CA TYR A 75 7.18 3.53 -12.98
C TYR A 75 7.13 5.06 -12.93
N LYS A 76 6.25 5.69 -13.72
CA LYS A 76 6.04 7.15 -13.66
C LYS A 76 5.29 7.55 -12.40
N ARG A 77 4.29 6.76 -11.98
CA ARG A 77 3.57 6.97 -10.72
C ARG A 77 4.49 6.77 -9.52
N ALA A 78 5.34 5.75 -9.55
CA ALA A 78 6.35 5.51 -8.51
C ALA A 78 7.31 6.72 -8.36
N ARG A 79 7.74 7.34 -9.46
CA ARG A 79 8.57 8.56 -9.43
C ARG A 79 7.86 9.78 -8.86
N LEU A 80 6.53 9.78 -8.85
CA LEU A 80 5.73 10.83 -8.20
C LEU A 80 5.56 10.59 -6.69
N GLY A 81 6.01 9.45 -6.17
CA GLY A 81 5.93 9.08 -4.77
C GLY A 81 4.82 8.08 -4.44
N LEU A 82 4.37 7.29 -5.41
CA LEU A 82 3.40 6.21 -5.18
C LEU A 82 4.16 4.91 -4.91
N GLY A 83 4.11 4.40 -3.68
CA GLY A 83 4.66 3.11 -3.28
C GLY A 83 3.64 1.98 -3.44
N TYR A 84 4.12 0.75 -3.60
CA TYR A 84 3.26 -0.44 -3.66
C TYR A 84 3.89 -1.62 -2.95
N LEU A 85 3.10 -2.27 -2.13
CA LEU A 85 3.44 -3.51 -1.45
C LEU A 85 2.41 -4.58 -1.84
N SER A 86 2.85 -5.55 -2.64
CA SER A 86 2.00 -6.64 -3.13
C SER A 86 1.69 -7.66 -2.04
N GLN A 87 0.61 -8.43 -2.26
CA GLN A 87 0.31 -9.62 -1.48
C GLN A 87 1.40 -10.69 -1.63
N GLU A 88 1.93 -10.86 -2.86
CA GLU A 88 3.00 -11.83 -3.11
C GLU A 88 4.35 -11.33 -2.57
N PRO A 89 5.16 -12.23 -1.97
CA PRO A 89 6.49 -11.87 -1.48
C PRO A 89 7.37 -11.27 -2.57
N SER A 90 7.96 -10.10 -2.29
CA SER A 90 8.78 -9.34 -3.23
C SER A 90 10.27 -9.26 -2.87
N VAL A 91 10.68 -9.90 -1.77
CA VAL A 91 12.07 -9.90 -1.29
C VAL A 91 12.99 -10.61 -2.29
N PHE A 92 14.15 -10.02 -2.56
CA PHE A 92 15.22 -10.69 -3.32
C PHE A 92 15.84 -11.79 -2.46
N ARG A 93 15.39 -13.02 -2.66
CA ARG A 93 15.69 -14.18 -1.80
C ARG A 93 17.18 -14.47 -1.68
N ARG A 94 17.96 -14.22 -2.75
CA ARG A 94 19.42 -14.47 -2.84
C ARG A 94 20.27 -13.25 -2.47
N LEU A 95 19.68 -12.20 -1.90
CA LEU A 95 20.38 -11.06 -1.34
C LEU A 95 20.21 -11.07 0.17
N SER A 96 21.20 -10.53 0.90
CA SER A 96 21.05 -10.27 2.33
C SER A 96 19.97 -9.21 2.58
N VAL A 97 19.46 -9.10 3.80
CA VAL A 97 18.51 -8.07 4.22
C VAL A 97 19.05 -6.69 3.87
N ARG A 98 20.31 -6.41 4.24
CA ARG A 98 21.01 -5.17 3.90
C ARG A 98 21.08 -4.93 2.40
N ASN A 99 21.47 -5.93 1.63
CA ASN A 99 21.59 -5.82 0.18
C ASN A 99 20.23 -5.65 -0.52
N ASN A 100 19.15 -6.15 0.05
CA ASN A 100 17.80 -5.87 -0.42
C ASN A 100 17.47 -4.37 -0.35
N LEU A 101 17.87 -3.67 0.70
CA LEU A 101 17.71 -2.21 0.85
C LEU A 101 18.63 -1.45 -0.10
N LEU A 102 19.91 -1.81 -0.13
CA LEU A 102 20.90 -1.16 -0.98
C LEU A 102 20.53 -1.24 -2.47
N ALA A 103 19.98 -2.36 -2.94
CA ALA A 103 19.53 -2.52 -4.32
C ALA A 103 18.42 -1.52 -4.71
N ILE A 104 17.53 -1.17 -3.79
CA ILE A 104 16.49 -0.17 -4.04
C ILE A 104 17.07 1.25 -3.93
N LEU A 105 17.88 1.52 -2.92
CA LEU A 105 18.50 2.82 -2.70
C LEU A 105 19.40 3.23 -3.88
N GLU A 106 20.07 2.28 -4.53
CA GLU A 106 20.93 2.53 -5.69
C GLU A 106 20.18 3.14 -6.88
N MET A 107 18.88 2.91 -6.97
CA MET A 107 18.03 3.51 -8.02
C MET A 107 17.81 5.02 -7.82
N ARG A 108 18.05 5.56 -6.62
CA ARG A 108 17.75 6.96 -6.24
C ARG A 108 18.97 7.77 -5.81
N GLU A 109 19.91 7.15 -5.10
CA GLU A 109 21.07 7.82 -4.53
C GLU A 109 22.35 7.26 -5.17
N ARG A 110 23.21 8.15 -5.71
CA ARG A 110 24.46 7.77 -6.35
C ARG A 110 25.61 7.62 -5.36
N ASP A 111 25.54 8.34 -4.25
CA ASP A 111 26.56 8.33 -3.21
C ASP A 111 26.48 7.04 -2.38
N LYS A 112 27.53 6.24 -2.40
CA LYS A 112 27.62 4.97 -1.67
C LYS A 112 27.53 5.14 -0.16
N SER A 113 28.14 6.21 0.38
CA SER A 113 28.12 6.49 1.83
C SER A 113 26.69 6.79 2.28
N LYS A 114 25.98 7.68 1.57
CA LYS A 114 24.59 8.02 1.88
C LYS A 114 23.66 6.81 1.79
N ARG A 115 23.85 5.94 0.77
CA ARG A 115 23.09 4.70 0.66
C ARG A 115 23.31 3.78 1.86
N SER A 116 24.59 3.63 2.28
CA SER A 116 24.93 2.82 3.45
C SER A 116 24.25 3.35 4.71
N THR A 117 24.40 4.66 4.98
CA THR A 117 23.74 5.30 6.12
C THR A 117 22.22 5.11 6.10
N LYS A 118 21.60 5.34 4.93
CA LYS A 118 20.13 5.16 4.80
C LYS A 118 19.70 3.71 4.97
N ALA A 119 20.50 2.75 4.51
CA ALA A 119 20.23 1.33 4.75
C ALA A 119 20.31 0.99 6.24
N ASP A 120 21.29 1.53 6.96
CA ASP A 120 21.45 1.32 8.40
C ASP A 120 20.29 1.93 9.19
N GLU A 121 19.84 3.15 8.85
CA GLU A 121 18.67 3.79 9.43
C GLU A 121 17.41 2.94 9.24
N LEU A 122 17.18 2.42 8.03
CA LEU A 122 16.03 1.55 7.75
C LEU A 122 16.11 0.22 8.48
N LEU A 123 17.31 -0.39 8.60
CA LEU A 123 17.51 -1.62 9.36
C LEU A 123 17.16 -1.41 10.84
N GLU A 124 17.58 -0.30 11.41
CA GLU A 124 17.27 0.05 12.80
C GLU A 124 15.78 0.32 13.00
N GLU A 125 15.20 1.19 12.15
CA GLU A 125 13.78 1.57 12.22
C GLU A 125 12.84 0.36 12.16
N PHE A 126 13.20 -0.67 11.35
CA PHE A 126 12.38 -1.87 11.16
C PHE A 126 12.81 -3.06 12.03
N GLY A 127 13.75 -2.86 12.98
CA GLY A 127 14.23 -3.91 13.86
C GLY A 127 14.90 -5.07 13.13
N LEU A 128 15.58 -4.79 12.00
CA LEU A 128 16.22 -5.78 11.13
C LEU A 128 17.74 -5.81 11.26
N THR A 129 18.33 -4.99 12.13
CA THR A 129 19.79 -4.86 12.28
C THR A 129 20.46 -6.18 12.64
N HIS A 130 19.83 -6.97 13.54
CA HIS A 130 20.36 -8.25 14.02
C HIS A 130 20.42 -9.34 12.94
N ILE A 131 19.68 -9.18 11.84
CA ILE A 131 19.64 -10.12 10.70
C ILE A 131 20.11 -9.45 9.39
N ALA A 132 20.80 -8.30 9.46
CA ALA A 132 21.20 -7.52 8.29
C ALA A 132 21.93 -8.35 7.22
N GLU A 133 22.75 -9.32 7.64
CA GLU A 133 23.54 -10.20 6.75
C GLU A 133 22.82 -11.53 6.42
N SER A 134 21.67 -11.80 7.02
CA SER A 134 20.86 -12.98 6.69
C SER A 134 20.28 -12.89 5.28
N MET A 135 20.21 -14.01 4.58
CA MET A 135 19.65 -14.07 3.23
C MET A 135 18.13 -13.95 3.26
N GLY A 136 17.53 -13.29 2.26
CA GLY A 136 16.07 -13.10 2.19
C GLY A 136 15.24 -14.39 2.18
N GLU A 137 15.83 -15.53 1.81
CA GLU A 137 15.14 -16.82 1.76
C GLU A 137 14.92 -17.46 3.13
N VAL A 138 15.71 -17.09 4.15
CA VAL A 138 15.60 -17.67 5.50
C VAL A 138 14.74 -16.86 6.46
N LEU A 139 14.21 -15.71 6.02
CA LEU A 139 13.41 -14.82 6.84
C LEU A 139 12.05 -15.44 7.21
N SER A 140 11.64 -15.25 8.47
CA SER A 140 10.26 -15.49 8.92
C SER A 140 9.25 -14.61 8.14
N GLY A 141 7.97 -14.91 8.25
CA GLY A 141 6.92 -14.12 7.60
C GLY A 141 6.93 -12.65 8.03
N GLY A 142 7.03 -12.39 9.33
CA GLY A 142 7.10 -11.04 9.91
C GLY A 142 8.35 -10.26 9.49
N GLU A 143 9.55 -10.87 9.60
CA GLU A 143 10.80 -10.25 9.17
C GLU A 143 10.78 -9.90 7.68
N ARG A 144 10.25 -10.82 6.86
CA ARG A 144 10.08 -10.59 5.42
C ARG A 144 9.17 -9.40 5.15
N ARG A 145 8.04 -9.31 5.86
CA ARG A 145 7.09 -8.21 5.68
C ARG A 145 7.68 -6.87 6.11
N ARG A 146 8.40 -6.82 7.23
CA ARG A 146 9.13 -5.63 7.66
C ARG A 146 10.17 -5.18 6.62
N LEU A 147 10.92 -6.12 6.06
CA LEU A 147 11.89 -5.81 4.98
C LEU A 147 11.20 -5.27 3.72
N GLU A 148 10.05 -5.81 3.32
CA GLU A 148 9.28 -5.33 2.17
C GLU A 148 8.78 -3.90 2.36
N ILE A 149 8.30 -3.58 3.57
CA ILE A 149 7.89 -2.22 3.92
C ILE A 149 9.11 -1.29 3.91
N ALA A 150 10.22 -1.67 4.54
CA ALA A 150 11.46 -0.90 4.55
C ALA A 150 11.97 -0.61 3.12
N ARG A 151 11.93 -1.59 2.22
CA ARG A 151 12.27 -1.41 0.80
C ARG A 151 11.35 -0.42 0.10
N THR A 152 10.06 -0.44 0.42
CA THR A 152 9.11 0.52 -0.14
C THR A 152 9.43 1.92 0.35
N LEU A 153 9.77 2.10 1.63
CA LEU A 153 10.17 3.38 2.20
C LEU A 153 11.51 3.91 1.66
N ALA A 154 12.42 3.04 1.27
CA ALA A 154 13.66 3.43 0.59
C ALA A 154 13.40 4.26 -0.69
N THR A 155 12.18 4.20 -1.25
CA THR A 155 11.76 5.02 -2.38
C THR A 155 11.16 6.38 -1.99
N GLU A 156 11.06 6.70 -0.69
CA GLU A 156 10.48 7.93 -0.13
C GLU A 156 9.06 8.20 -0.69
N PRO A 157 8.12 7.28 -0.47
CA PRO A 157 6.78 7.43 -0.99
C PRO A 157 5.99 8.48 -0.19
N ARG A 158 5.05 9.14 -0.87
CA ARG A 158 4.03 10.00 -0.26
C ARG A 158 2.76 9.22 0.08
N LEU A 159 2.49 8.16 -0.68
CA LEU A 159 1.38 7.23 -0.50
C LEU A 159 1.90 5.81 -0.73
N ILE A 160 1.50 4.88 0.13
CA ILE A 160 1.75 3.45 -0.04
C ILE A 160 0.43 2.72 -0.24
N LEU A 161 0.33 1.93 -1.31
CA LEU A 161 -0.75 0.99 -1.50
C LEU A 161 -0.33 -0.38 -0.98
N LEU A 162 -1.11 -0.95 -0.06
CA LEU A 162 -0.86 -2.24 0.59
C LEU A 162 -1.95 -3.24 0.19
N ASP A 163 -1.58 -4.26 -0.57
CA ASP A 163 -2.52 -5.30 -1.00
C ASP A 163 -2.44 -6.49 -0.02
N GLU A 164 -3.49 -6.65 0.78
CA GLU A 164 -3.64 -7.67 1.83
C GLU A 164 -2.41 -7.78 2.77
N PRO A 165 -2.05 -6.71 3.51
CA PRO A 165 -0.83 -6.69 4.32
C PRO A 165 -0.82 -7.70 5.47
N PHE A 166 -1.98 -8.16 5.94
CA PHE A 166 -2.13 -9.08 7.07
C PHE A 166 -2.35 -10.54 6.65
N SER A 167 -2.45 -10.80 5.33
CA SER A 167 -2.71 -12.14 4.82
C SER A 167 -1.54 -13.09 5.07
N GLY A 168 -1.82 -14.24 5.72
CA GLY A 168 -0.82 -15.27 5.98
C GLY A 168 0.25 -14.89 7.01
N VAL A 169 -0.02 -13.88 7.83
CA VAL A 169 0.86 -13.40 8.91
C VAL A 169 0.28 -13.86 10.26
N ASP A 170 1.14 -14.22 11.20
CA ASP A 170 0.72 -14.57 12.56
C ASP A 170 0.22 -13.33 13.33
N PRO A 171 -0.63 -13.50 14.36
CA PRO A 171 -1.24 -12.39 15.10
C PRO A 171 -0.23 -11.40 15.70
N ILE A 172 0.91 -11.87 16.20
CA ILE A 172 1.94 -11.01 16.81
C ILE A 172 2.54 -10.10 15.71
N ALA A 173 2.87 -10.70 14.56
CA ALA A 173 3.40 -9.93 13.44
C ALA A 173 2.35 -8.98 12.82
N VAL A 174 1.04 -9.27 12.93
CA VAL A 174 -0.03 -8.32 12.55
C VAL A 174 0.04 -7.07 13.41
N GLU A 175 0.15 -7.20 14.74
CA GLU A 175 0.28 -6.06 15.66
C GLU A 175 1.54 -5.23 15.37
N GLU A 176 2.68 -5.89 15.09
CA GLU A 176 3.91 -5.20 14.69
C GLU A 176 3.74 -4.39 13.39
N ILE A 177 3.07 -4.96 12.38
CA ILE A 177 2.78 -4.28 11.11
C ILE A 177 1.85 -3.09 11.35
N GLN A 178 0.80 -3.25 12.16
CA GLN A 178 -0.11 -2.17 12.52
C GLN A 178 0.63 -1.00 13.20
N ALA A 179 1.54 -1.28 14.14
CA ALA A 179 2.37 -0.27 14.78
C ALA A 179 3.27 0.48 13.76
N ILE A 180 3.86 -0.25 12.82
CA ILE A 180 4.63 0.35 11.72
C ILE A 180 3.75 1.30 10.89
N LEU A 181 2.54 0.85 10.48
CA LEU A 181 1.64 1.68 9.67
C LEU A 181 1.21 2.95 10.41
N ALA A 182 0.96 2.86 11.72
CA ALA A 182 0.68 4.02 12.57
C ALA A 182 1.86 5.01 12.57
N THR A 183 3.09 4.52 12.73
CA THR A 183 4.31 5.36 12.66
C THR A 183 4.45 6.03 11.29
N LEU A 184 4.15 5.34 10.19
CA LEU A 184 4.22 5.92 8.84
C LEU A 184 3.19 7.04 8.67
N ARG A 185 1.98 6.86 9.20
CA ARG A 185 0.95 7.90 9.23
C ARG A 185 1.43 9.15 9.97
N GLU A 186 2.05 8.99 11.14
CA GLU A 186 2.62 10.09 11.92
C GLU A 186 3.72 10.85 11.16
N LYS A 187 4.46 10.15 10.30
CA LYS A 187 5.44 10.75 9.37
C LYS A 187 4.80 11.44 8.16
N GLY A 188 3.47 11.49 8.08
CA GLY A 188 2.71 12.12 6.98
C GLY A 188 2.61 11.27 5.72
N ILE A 189 2.97 9.98 5.77
CA ILE A 189 2.82 9.05 4.65
C ILE A 189 1.37 8.55 4.63
N ALA A 190 0.69 8.77 3.52
CA ALA A 190 -0.65 8.24 3.32
C ALA A 190 -0.63 6.74 3.01
N ILE A 191 -1.67 6.02 3.41
CA ILE A 191 -1.79 4.59 3.19
C ILE A 191 -3.18 4.27 2.64
N LEU A 192 -3.23 3.52 1.55
CA LEU A 192 -4.46 2.87 1.08
C LEU A 192 -4.24 1.37 1.15
N LEU A 193 -5.05 0.66 1.91
CA LEU A 193 -4.88 -0.78 2.07
C LEU A 193 -6.15 -1.56 1.75
N THR A 194 -5.98 -2.79 1.26
CA THR A 194 -7.05 -3.78 1.17
C THR A 194 -6.72 -4.94 2.07
N ASP A 195 -7.74 -5.52 2.70
CA ASP A 195 -7.61 -6.82 3.36
C ASP A 195 -8.96 -7.53 3.38
N HIS A 196 -8.95 -8.83 3.61
CA HIS A 196 -10.14 -9.62 3.87
C HIS A 196 -10.46 -9.67 5.38
N ASN A 197 -9.50 -9.36 6.24
CA ASN A 197 -9.69 -9.21 7.68
C ASN A 197 -10.20 -7.80 7.99
N VAL A 198 -11.53 -7.64 7.93
CA VAL A 198 -12.21 -6.36 8.14
C VAL A 198 -11.88 -5.77 9.50
N ARG A 199 -11.87 -6.60 10.57
CA ARG A 199 -11.63 -6.16 11.95
C ARG A 199 -10.23 -5.53 12.12
N GLU A 200 -9.20 -6.23 11.68
CA GLU A 200 -7.80 -5.76 11.78
C GLU A 200 -7.59 -4.48 10.94
N THR A 201 -8.24 -4.41 9.79
CA THR A 201 -8.18 -3.23 8.93
C THR A 201 -8.87 -2.03 9.58
N LEU A 202 -10.10 -2.18 10.06
CA LEU A 202 -10.84 -1.09 10.70
C LEU A 202 -10.13 -0.57 11.97
N HIS A 203 -9.36 -1.42 12.67
CA HIS A 203 -8.63 -1.02 13.86
C HIS A 203 -7.57 0.06 13.60
N ILE A 204 -6.96 0.08 12.42
CA ILE A 204 -5.88 1.01 12.08
C ILE A 204 -6.27 2.09 11.09
N THR A 205 -7.44 1.99 10.44
CA THR A 205 -7.87 2.95 9.43
C THR A 205 -8.56 4.15 10.06
N ASP A 206 -8.31 5.34 9.52
CA ASP A 206 -9.05 6.55 9.86
C ASP A 206 -10.48 6.47 9.30
N ARG A 207 -10.63 5.89 8.10
CA ARG A 207 -11.92 5.54 7.48
C ARG A 207 -11.75 4.44 6.43
N ALA A 208 -12.87 3.88 5.99
CA ALA A 208 -12.85 2.85 4.96
C ALA A 208 -13.97 3.04 3.92
N TYR A 209 -13.75 2.45 2.76
CA TYR A 209 -14.74 2.24 1.70
C TYR A 209 -15.14 0.77 1.68
N ILE A 210 -16.42 0.49 1.71
CA ILE A 210 -16.96 -0.85 1.53
C ILE A 210 -17.35 -1.02 0.08
N LEU A 211 -16.68 -1.92 -0.63
CA LEU A 211 -17.02 -2.29 -2.00
C LEU A 211 -17.89 -3.52 -2.04
N ALA A 212 -18.95 -3.48 -2.86
CA ALA A 212 -19.76 -4.62 -3.21
C ALA A 212 -20.15 -4.56 -4.70
N ALA A 213 -20.05 -5.69 -5.39
CA ALA A 213 -20.42 -5.81 -6.83
C ALA A 213 -19.82 -4.71 -7.73
N GLY A 214 -18.61 -4.29 -7.43
CA GLY A 214 -17.87 -3.27 -8.20
C GLY A 214 -18.18 -1.82 -7.87
N LYS A 215 -19.02 -1.53 -6.87
CA LYS A 215 -19.44 -0.20 -6.45
C LYS A 215 -19.05 0.08 -5.01
N VAL A 216 -18.91 1.37 -4.67
CA VAL A 216 -18.82 1.79 -3.27
C VAL A 216 -20.23 1.72 -2.68
N LEU A 217 -20.41 0.86 -1.68
CA LEU A 217 -21.67 0.69 -0.96
C LEU A 217 -21.79 1.66 0.21
N ALA A 218 -20.71 1.82 0.98
CA ALA A 218 -20.64 2.69 2.14
C ALA A 218 -19.22 3.26 2.30
N THR A 219 -19.11 4.38 3.00
CA THR A 219 -17.85 4.97 3.41
C THR A 219 -18.03 5.64 4.77
N GLY A 220 -17.04 5.55 5.64
CA GLY A 220 -17.07 6.15 6.96
C GLY A 220 -15.93 5.68 7.84
N THR A 221 -15.89 6.17 9.07
CA THR A 221 -15.01 5.68 10.13
C THR A 221 -15.40 4.27 10.56
N ALA A 222 -14.51 3.56 11.28
CA ALA A 222 -14.82 2.23 11.82
C ALA A 222 -16.14 2.22 12.63
N THR A 223 -16.37 3.25 13.45
CA THR A 223 -17.57 3.36 14.29
C THR A 223 -18.84 3.52 13.47
N GLU A 224 -18.81 4.36 12.43
CA GLU A 224 -19.94 4.57 11.53
C GLU A 224 -20.29 3.31 10.74
N LEU A 225 -19.28 2.62 10.20
CA LEU A 225 -19.49 1.42 9.38
C LEU A 225 -20.01 0.21 10.17
N VAL A 226 -19.65 0.09 11.46
CA VAL A 226 -20.17 -0.99 12.33
C VAL A 226 -21.64 -0.74 12.71
N GLN A 227 -22.07 0.53 12.79
CA GLN A 227 -23.46 0.87 13.10
C GLN A 227 -24.42 0.68 11.92
N ASP A 228 -23.92 0.79 10.68
CA ASP A 228 -24.73 0.60 9.45
C ASP A 228 -25.02 -0.88 9.12
N GLU A 229 -24.42 -1.84 9.83
CA GLU A 229 -24.70 -3.29 9.67
C GLU A 229 -25.99 -3.75 10.40
N GLN A 230 -26.76 -2.85 11.06
CA GLN A 230 -28.07 -3.13 11.68
C GLN A 230 -29.22 -2.59 10.83
#